data_f51d9e16af593386e0aaf828fd1ac010
#
_entry.id   f51d9e16af593386e0aaf828fd1ac010
#
_cell.length_a   1.000
_cell.length_b   1.000
_cell.length_c   1.000
_cell.angle_alpha   90.00
_cell.angle_beta   90.00
_cell.angle_gamma   90.00
#
_symmetry.space_group_name_H-M   'P 1'
#
loop_
_entity.id
_entity.type
_entity.pdbx_description
1 polymer ?
#
loop_
_entity_poly.entity_id
_entity_poly.type
_entity_poly.pdbx_seq_one_letter_code
_entity_poly.pdbx_strand_id
1 'polypeptide(L)'
;MCDIYVAKSATLTEPLTPEQIDGMPMYEWDLATLGDTAPPFSFTVTEASIARYCEAVRNDNPLYLEPEAARRGPFGGIIAPPTFIFMSAPARRNEVMHARGYASPEEKADRATPYAKAEVFFQRPIRPGDEIVSVIRLDDKYERRGNQFMTWRVNAHTARGERVAEYTYTIIWRQAPAGGSSQSSGGNGKAQSSAVEAPRSAGPLAALTKVETQEAINQYGELTRVRPRLSHHSLHSDVEFARRTIFGGTVNMGVATAAYCSETIERTYGPGALLQPGARLEYKGIRPVRAGYEITVTGSSHQAADHRRECELSVHNQDGTLCGVATATIVV
;
A
#
# COMPACT_ATOMS: atom_id res chain seq x y z
N MET A 1 27.78 18.58 7.24
CA MET A 1 26.76 19.64 7.17
C MET A 1 25.81 19.22 6.06
N CYS A 2 24.67 18.63 6.42
CA CYS A 2 23.64 18.25 5.45
C CYS A 2 22.67 19.43 5.35
N ASP A 3 22.61 20.03 4.19
CA ASP A 3 21.66 21.09 3.88
C ASP A 3 20.23 20.53 3.95
N ILE A 4 19.50 20.95 4.97
CA ILE A 4 18.07 20.69 5.12
C ILE A 4 17.37 21.64 4.16
N TYR A 5 16.93 21.13 3.02
CA TYR A 5 16.05 21.83 2.10
C TYR A 5 14.69 22.02 2.78
N VAL A 6 14.48 23.15 3.40
CA VAL A 6 13.14 23.65 3.78
C VAL A 6 12.48 24.12 2.50
N ALA A 7 11.74 23.26 1.83
CA ALA A 7 10.89 23.63 0.71
C ALA A 7 9.75 24.52 1.23
N LYS A 8 9.79 25.80 0.88
CA LYS A 8 8.62 26.70 0.98
C LYS A 8 7.45 26.03 0.25
N SER A 9 6.27 26.09 0.88
CA SER A 9 4.96 25.67 0.34
C SER A 9 4.92 25.79 -1.19
N ALA A 10 5.05 24.68 -1.88
CA ALA A 10 4.78 24.63 -3.30
C ALA A 10 3.28 24.78 -3.47
N THR A 11 2.87 25.88 -4.07
CA THR A 11 1.50 26.13 -4.52
C THR A 11 1.04 24.89 -5.26
N LEU A 12 -0.05 24.25 -4.77
CA LEU A 12 -0.73 23.17 -5.47
C LEU A 12 -1.03 23.69 -6.87
N THR A 13 -0.36 23.18 -7.88
CA THR A 13 -0.73 23.42 -9.28
C THR A 13 -2.18 22.97 -9.44
N GLU A 14 -3.02 23.78 -10.08
CA GLU A 14 -4.41 23.40 -10.36
C GLU A 14 -4.45 21.98 -10.95
N PRO A 15 -5.46 21.17 -10.58
CA PRO A 15 -5.60 19.83 -11.15
C PRO A 15 -5.69 19.93 -12.68
N LEU A 16 -4.99 19.04 -13.38
CA LEU A 16 -5.13 18.92 -14.83
C LEU A 16 -6.57 18.59 -15.20
N THR A 17 -7.07 19.18 -16.28
CA THR A 17 -8.39 18.82 -16.81
C THR A 17 -8.33 17.50 -17.60
N PRO A 18 -9.46 16.82 -17.81
CA PRO A 18 -9.50 15.63 -18.67
C PRO A 18 -8.90 15.89 -20.06
N GLU A 19 -9.20 17.04 -20.66
CA GLU A 19 -8.73 17.43 -21.99
C GLU A 19 -7.20 17.62 -22.00
N GLN A 20 -6.62 18.16 -20.93
CA GLN A 20 -5.18 18.27 -20.79
C GLN A 20 -4.52 16.90 -20.71
N ILE A 21 -5.11 15.97 -19.94
CA ILE A 21 -4.61 14.59 -19.84
C ILE A 21 -4.76 13.85 -21.16
N ASP A 22 -5.88 14.01 -21.86
CA ASP A 22 -6.11 13.41 -23.16
C ASP A 22 -5.13 13.91 -24.22
N GLY A 23 -4.69 15.17 -24.11
CA GLY A 23 -3.64 15.76 -24.96
C GLY A 23 -2.22 15.31 -24.63
N MET A 24 -1.97 14.71 -23.46
CA MET A 24 -0.64 14.23 -23.07
C MET A 24 -0.28 12.93 -23.80
N PRO A 25 1.00 12.74 -24.20
CA PRO A 25 1.48 11.44 -24.62
C PRO A 25 1.48 10.46 -23.42
N MET A 26 1.37 9.16 -23.73
CA MET A 26 1.41 8.13 -22.70
C MET A 26 2.84 7.95 -22.16
N TYR A 27 2.95 7.82 -20.84
CA TYR A 27 4.21 7.48 -20.19
C TYR A 27 4.57 6.02 -20.49
N GLU A 28 5.78 5.82 -20.98
CA GLU A 28 6.24 4.48 -21.35
C GLU A 28 7.51 4.10 -20.61
N TRP A 29 7.82 2.81 -20.63
CA TRP A 29 8.98 2.23 -19.93
C TRP A 29 10.29 2.93 -20.20
N ASP A 30 10.56 3.24 -21.47
CA ASP A 30 11.83 3.84 -21.89
C ASP A 30 11.94 5.31 -21.50
N LEU A 31 10.82 5.97 -21.21
CA LEU A 31 10.78 7.35 -20.75
C LEU A 31 11.01 7.47 -19.24
N ALA A 32 10.80 6.38 -18.49
CA ALA A 32 10.93 6.34 -17.05
C ALA A 32 12.40 6.44 -16.63
N THR A 33 12.72 7.45 -15.83
CA THR A 33 14.08 7.68 -15.31
C THR A 33 14.07 7.51 -13.79
N LEU A 34 15.03 6.76 -13.24
CA LEU A 34 15.19 6.65 -11.79
C LEU A 34 15.39 8.03 -11.19
N GLY A 35 14.68 8.31 -10.11
CA GLY A 35 14.65 9.62 -9.48
C GLY A 35 13.54 10.55 -9.97
N ASP A 36 12.77 10.19 -11.02
CA ASP A 36 11.58 10.95 -11.41
C ASP A 36 10.67 11.14 -10.19
N THR A 37 10.22 12.37 -9.96
CA THR A 37 9.49 12.78 -8.75
C THR A 37 8.32 13.71 -9.07
N ALA A 38 7.42 13.87 -8.12
CA ALA A 38 6.36 14.86 -8.14
C ALA A 38 6.61 15.93 -7.06
N PRO A 39 5.95 17.10 -7.14
CA PRO A 39 5.95 18.06 -6.03
C PRO A 39 5.52 17.41 -4.72
N PRO A 40 6.01 17.87 -3.56
CA PRO A 40 5.57 17.35 -2.26
C PRO A 40 4.06 17.42 -2.10
N PHE A 41 3.51 16.46 -1.37
CA PHE A 41 2.09 16.42 -1.03
C PHE A 41 1.93 16.58 0.47
N SER A 42 1.03 17.47 0.90
CA SER A 42 0.67 17.66 2.31
C SER A 42 -0.74 17.15 2.58
N PHE A 43 -0.90 16.52 3.74
CA PHE A 43 -2.18 16.02 4.24
C PHE A 43 -2.32 16.32 5.73
N THR A 44 -3.37 17.05 6.10
CA THR A 44 -3.70 17.29 7.51
C THR A 44 -4.56 16.15 8.03
N VAL A 45 -4.06 15.45 9.05
CA VAL A 45 -4.75 14.33 9.67
C VAL A 45 -5.82 14.86 10.63
N THR A 46 -7.05 14.37 10.50
CA THR A 46 -8.17 14.67 11.38
C THR A 46 -8.79 13.39 11.93
N GLU A 47 -9.50 13.46 13.05
CA GLU A 47 -10.27 12.31 13.56
C GLU A 47 -11.28 11.82 12.51
N ALA A 48 -11.91 12.74 11.77
CA ALA A 48 -12.82 12.39 10.70
C ALA A 48 -12.12 11.63 9.54
N SER A 49 -10.87 11.99 9.22
CA SER A 49 -10.11 11.26 8.18
C SER A 49 -9.73 9.86 8.64
N ILE A 50 -9.37 9.70 9.91
CA ILE A 50 -9.09 8.40 10.53
C ILE A 50 -10.35 7.53 10.54
N ALA A 51 -11.49 8.08 11.00
CA ALA A 51 -12.76 7.36 11.05
C ALA A 51 -13.19 6.87 9.66
N ARG A 52 -13.14 7.72 8.64
CA ARG A 52 -13.44 7.32 7.25
C ARG A 52 -12.51 6.23 6.73
N TYR A 53 -11.23 6.29 7.09
CA TYR A 53 -10.30 5.22 6.74
C TYR A 53 -10.69 3.90 7.43
N CYS A 54 -10.97 3.94 8.72
CA CYS A 54 -11.40 2.77 9.50
C CYS A 54 -12.68 2.16 8.90
N GLU A 55 -13.64 2.99 8.49
CA GLU A 55 -14.85 2.55 7.79
C GLU A 55 -14.52 1.82 6.49
N ALA A 56 -13.68 2.40 5.64
CA ALA A 56 -13.32 1.81 4.34
C ALA A 56 -12.57 0.47 4.46
N VAL A 57 -11.75 0.28 5.49
CA VAL A 57 -11.07 -0.98 5.78
C VAL A 57 -11.82 -1.85 6.81
N ARG A 58 -12.98 -1.34 7.31
CA ARG A 58 -13.83 -1.99 8.32
C ARG A 58 -13.06 -2.42 9.56
N ASN A 59 -12.20 -1.52 10.05
CA ASN A 59 -11.49 -1.68 11.31
C ASN A 59 -12.22 -0.90 12.42
N ASP A 60 -12.85 -1.63 13.32
CA ASP A 60 -13.68 -1.12 14.40
C ASP A 60 -12.94 -0.98 15.75
N ASN A 61 -11.61 -0.97 15.73
CA ASN A 61 -10.82 -0.86 16.95
C ASN A 61 -11.11 0.48 17.66
N PRO A 62 -11.59 0.47 18.91
CA PRO A 62 -11.97 1.67 19.63
C PRO A 62 -10.80 2.63 19.89
N LEU A 63 -9.56 2.17 19.84
CA LEU A 63 -8.39 3.05 19.96
C LEU A 63 -8.21 4.02 18.79
N TYR A 64 -8.88 3.77 17.67
CA TYR A 64 -8.90 4.64 16.49
C TYR A 64 -10.14 5.52 16.41
N LEU A 65 -11.24 5.11 17.08
CA LEU A 65 -12.58 5.67 16.85
C LEU A 65 -13.17 6.35 18.08
N GLU A 66 -12.79 5.89 19.29
CA GLU A 66 -13.41 6.32 20.53
C GLU A 66 -12.42 7.13 21.40
N PRO A 67 -12.61 8.47 21.55
CA PRO A 67 -11.68 9.31 22.31
C PRO A 67 -11.45 8.84 23.76
N GLU A 68 -12.49 8.32 24.43
CA GLU A 68 -12.39 7.83 25.80
C GLU A 68 -11.54 6.53 25.88
N ALA A 69 -11.76 5.58 24.97
CA ALA A 69 -10.98 4.36 24.90
C ALA A 69 -9.52 4.70 24.54
N ALA A 70 -9.31 5.57 23.56
CA ALA A 70 -8.00 5.99 23.10
C ALA A 70 -7.20 6.71 24.21
N ARG A 71 -7.84 7.57 25.02
CA ARG A 71 -7.17 8.24 26.15
C ARG A 71 -6.69 7.25 27.22
N ARG A 72 -7.43 6.18 27.47
CA ARG A 72 -7.02 5.12 28.40
C ARG A 72 -6.04 4.13 27.80
N GLY A 73 -5.91 4.14 26.46
CA GLY A 73 -5.01 3.27 25.72
C GLY A 73 -3.53 3.70 25.82
N PRO A 74 -2.63 2.90 25.25
CA PRO A 74 -1.18 3.09 25.41
C PRO A 74 -0.66 4.39 24.75
N PHE A 75 -1.46 5.03 23.92
CA PHE A 75 -1.06 6.24 23.19
C PHE A 75 -1.61 7.54 23.79
N GLY A 76 -2.49 7.45 24.80
CA GLY A 76 -3.08 8.61 25.49
C GLY A 76 -4.01 9.47 24.62
N GLY A 77 -4.49 8.97 23.50
CA GLY A 77 -5.41 9.63 22.57
C GLY A 77 -5.51 8.86 21.25
N ILE A 78 -6.40 9.33 20.38
CA ILE A 78 -6.61 8.73 19.06
C ILE A 78 -5.31 8.74 18.25
N ILE A 79 -5.05 7.60 17.62
CA ILE A 79 -4.01 7.43 16.59
C ILE A 79 -4.65 6.86 15.32
N ALA A 80 -3.97 6.99 14.19
CA ALA A 80 -4.38 6.31 12.97
C ALA A 80 -3.89 4.84 12.95
N PRO A 81 -4.64 3.92 12.29
CA PRO A 81 -4.12 2.59 12.00
C PRO A 81 -2.79 2.65 11.24
N PRO A 82 -1.87 1.67 11.38
CA PRO A 82 -0.56 1.71 10.73
C PRO A 82 -0.64 1.95 9.22
N THR A 83 -1.57 1.28 8.54
CA THR A 83 -1.73 1.39 7.08
C THR A 83 -2.46 2.66 6.60
N PHE A 84 -2.89 3.54 7.51
CA PHE A 84 -3.38 4.89 7.19
C PHE A 84 -2.34 5.73 6.43
N ILE A 85 -1.06 5.37 6.54
CA ILE A 85 0.03 6.00 5.79
C ILE A 85 -0.22 6.00 4.28
N PHE A 86 -0.85 4.98 3.73
CA PHE A 86 -1.19 4.91 2.29
C PHE A 86 -2.22 5.96 1.87
N MET A 87 -2.98 6.52 2.80
CA MET A 87 -3.94 7.59 2.56
C MET A 87 -3.32 8.97 2.85
N SER A 88 -2.62 9.13 3.97
CA SER A 88 -2.02 10.41 4.36
C SER A 88 -0.78 10.76 3.54
N ALA A 89 -0.13 9.76 2.95
CA ALA A 89 1.04 9.90 2.07
C ALA A 89 0.90 8.94 0.88
N PRO A 90 -0.07 9.13 -0.02
CA PRO A 90 -0.36 8.18 -1.09
C PRO A 90 0.77 8.06 -2.11
N ALA A 91 0.85 6.90 -2.78
CA ALA A 91 1.75 6.66 -3.90
C ALA A 91 1.25 7.40 -5.15
N ARG A 92 1.56 8.65 -5.27
CA ARG A 92 1.10 9.60 -6.31
C ARG A 92 1.83 9.41 -7.64
N ARG A 93 1.91 8.17 -8.13
CA ARG A 93 2.67 7.82 -9.34
C ARG A 93 2.24 8.61 -10.60
N ASN A 94 0.93 8.86 -10.76
CA ASN A 94 0.44 9.64 -11.91
C ASN A 94 0.95 11.09 -11.85
N GLU A 95 1.07 11.67 -10.67
CA GLU A 95 1.63 13.01 -10.50
C GLU A 95 3.10 13.10 -10.94
N VAL A 96 3.87 12.00 -10.76
CA VAL A 96 5.24 11.94 -11.29
C VAL A 96 5.24 11.93 -12.81
N MET A 97 4.32 11.20 -13.43
CA MET A 97 4.17 11.18 -14.89
C MET A 97 3.71 12.54 -15.41
N HIS A 98 2.72 13.16 -14.76
CA HIS A 98 2.24 14.50 -15.11
C HIS A 98 3.35 15.56 -14.99
N ALA A 99 4.19 15.50 -13.97
CA ALA A 99 5.33 16.40 -13.81
C ALA A 99 6.34 16.30 -14.96
N ARG A 100 6.33 15.18 -15.69
CA ARG A 100 7.11 14.92 -16.88
C ARG A 100 6.37 15.24 -18.19
N GLY A 101 5.10 15.65 -18.12
CA GLY A 101 4.24 15.94 -19.28
C GLY A 101 3.60 14.72 -19.93
N TYR A 102 3.43 13.63 -19.18
CA TYR A 102 2.84 12.36 -19.66
C TYR A 102 1.64 11.95 -18.83
N ALA A 103 0.72 11.21 -19.45
CA ALA A 103 -0.39 10.54 -18.77
C ALA A 103 -0.06 9.06 -18.52
N SER A 104 -0.66 8.47 -17.49
CA SER A 104 -0.52 7.05 -17.21
C SER A 104 -1.29 6.18 -18.21
N PRO A 105 -0.91 4.90 -18.38
CA PRO A 105 -1.67 3.97 -19.23
C PRO A 105 -3.14 3.81 -18.83
N GLU A 106 -3.43 3.88 -17.53
CA GLU A 106 -4.81 3.79 -17.04
C GLU A 106 -5.62 5.04 -17.39
N GLU A 107 -5.03 6.23 -17.29
CA GLU A 107 -5.68 7.49 -17.70
C GLU A 107 -5.96 7.52 -19.21
N LYS A 108 -5.11 6.90 -20.00
CA LYS A 108 -5.29 6.75 -21.45
C LYS A 108 -6.20 5.57 -21.84
N ALA A 109 -6.78 4.87 -20.86
CA ALA A 109 -7.59 3.65 -21.06
C ALA A 109 -6.88 2.56 -21.89
N ASP A 110 -5.54 2.54 -21.88
CA ASP A 110 -4.73 1.60 -22.64
C ASP A 110 -4.64 0.26 -21.92
N ARG A 111 -4.10 0.26 -20.71
CA ARG A 111 -3.92 -0.96 -19.91
C ARG A 111 -3.93 -0.70 -18.41
N ALA A 112 -4.19 -1.76 -17.67
CA ALA A 112 -4.00 -1.77 -16.23
C ALA A 112 -2.51 -1.85 -15.85
N THR A 113 -2.17 -1.24 -14.72
CA THR A 113 -0.87 -1.38 -14.08
C THR A 113 -1.05 -1.98 -12.69
N PRO A 114 -1.20 -3.32 -12.60
CA PRO A 114 -1.59 -4.00 -11.36
C PRO A 114 -0.63 -3.77 -10.21
N TYR A 115 -1.16 -3.67 -9.00
CA TYR A 115 -0.40 -3.74 -7.76
C TYR A 115 0.33 -5.08 -7.65
N ALA A 116 1.61 -5.05 -7.28
CA ALA A 116 2.41 -6.24 -7.01
C ALA A 116 2.74 -6.38 -5.52
N LYS A 117 3.31 -5.34 -4.92
CA LYS A 117 3.66 -5.32 -3.50
C LYS A 117 3.80 -3.90 -2.94
N ALA A 118 3.67 -3.78 -1.62
CA ALA A 118 4.15 -2.63 -0.87
C ALA A 118 4.91 -3.10 0.36
N GLU A 119 5.92 -2.34 0.78
CA GLU A 119 6.69 -2.57 1.98
C GLU A 119 6.83 -1.26 2.75
N VAL A 120 6.38 -1.25 4.01
CA VAL A 120 6.34 -0.06 4.87
C VAL A 120 7.28 -0.24 6.04
N PHE A 121 8.09 0.77 6.31
CA PHE A 121 8.91 0.93 7.51
C PHE A 121 8.32 2.03 8.37
N PHE A 122 7.85 1.68 9.56
CA PHE A 122 7.19 2.60 10.47
C PHE A 122 8.19 3.28 11.39
N GLN A 123 7.90 4.53 11.81
CA GLN A 123 8.76 5.29 12.71
C GLN A 123 8.00 5.81 13.94
N ARG A 124 6.75 6.21 13.77
CA ARG A 124 5.91 6.76 14.85
C ARG A 124 4.42 6.65 14.51
N PRO A 125 3.55 6.67 15.53
CA PRO A 125 2.11 6.82 15.32
C PRO A 125 1.77 8.14 14.62
N ILE A 126 0.77 8.11 13.75
CA ILE A 126 0.13 9.28 13.15
C ILE A 126 -1.04 9.69 14.04
N ARG A 127 -1.20 11.00 14.31
CA ARG A 127 -2.21 11.54 15.21
C ARG A 127 -3.07 12.60 14.54
N PRO A 128 -4.31 12.83 14.99
CA PRO A 128 -5.06 14.02 14.62
C PRO A 128 -4.23 15.29 14.91
N GLY A 129 -4.23 16.22 13.96
CA GLY A 129 -3.42 17.44 13.99
C GLY A 129 -2.03 17.31 13.37
N ASP A 130 -1.55 16.09 13.05
CA ASP A 130 -0.33 15.95 12.26
C ASP A 130 -0.56 16.47 10.84
N GLU A 131 0.36 17.28 10.35
CA GLU A 131 0.49 17.61 8.93
C GLU A 131 1.58 16.72 8.35
N ILE A 132 1.18 15.79 7.49
CA ILE A 132 2.07 14.82 6.85
C ILE A 132 2.48 15.36 5.49
N VAL A 133 3.78 15.54 5.30
CA VAL A 133 4.38 15.92 4.01
C VAL A 133 5.06 14.69 3.41
N SER A 134 4.73 14.37 2.18
CA SER A 134 5.30 13.21 1.49
C SER A 134 5.93 13.60 0.16
N VAL A 135 7.02 12.90 -0.17
CA VAL A 135 7.71 12.98 -1.46
C VAL A 135 7.74 11.59 -2.07
N ILE A 136 7.33 11.50 -3.32
CA ILE A 136 7.37 10.27 -4.10
C ILE A 136 8.45 10.37 -5.18
N ARG A 137 9.14 9.25 -5.45
CA ARG A 137 10.05 9.13 -6.59
C ARG A 137 9.98 7.74 -7.21
N LEU A 138 10.32 7.62 -8.48
CA LEU A 138 10.61 6.34 -9.11
C LEU A 138 11.96 5.84 -8.57
N ASP A 139 11.91 4.75 -7.81
CA ASP A 139 13.07 4.22 -7.07
C ASP A 139 13.77 3.09 -7.82
N ASP A 140 13.00 2.25 -8.52
CA ASP A 140 13.52 1.12 -9.28
C ASP A 140 12.63 0.76 -10.46
N LYS A 141 13.21 0.22 -11.51
CA LYS A 141 12.54 -0.44 -12.61
C LYS A 141 13.35 -1.66 -13.05
N TYR A 142 12.67 -2.80 -13.20
CA TYR A 142 13.33 -4.05 -13.55
C TYR A 142 12.42 -4.97 -14.33
N GLU A 143 13.01 -5.90 -15.04
CA GLU A 143 12.29 -6.98 -15.73
C GLU A 143 12.50 -8.32 -15.01
N ARG A 144 11.42 -9.06 -14.89
CA ARG A 144 11.47 -10.40 -14.33
C ARG A 144 10.45 -11.30 -15.01
N ARG A 145 10.90 -12.41 -15.57
CA ARG A 145 10.06 -13.38 -16.29
C ARG A 145 9.20 -12.72 -17.38
N GLY A 146 9.80 -11.78 -18.12
CA GLY A 146 9.14 -11.03 -19.19
C GLY A 146 8.15 -9.95 -18.73
N ASN A 147 7.90 -9.81 -17.41
CA ASN A 147 7.11 -8.72 -16.89
C ASN A 147 8.02 -7.54 -16.52
N GLN A 148 7.54 -6.33 -16.78
CA GLN A 148 8.18 -5.07 -16.37
C GLN A 148 7.59 -4.60 -15.06
N PHE A 149 8.43 -4.17 -14.12
CA PHE A 149 8.03 -3.67 -12.81
C PHE A 149 8.58 -2.27 -12.57
N MET A 150 7.77 -1.41 -11.99
CA MET A 150 8.20 -0.11 -11.48
C MET A 150 7.94 -0.04 -9.97
N THR A 151 8.94 0.43 -9.23
CA THR A 151 8.86 0.62 -7.78
C THR A 151 8.97 2.11 -7.46
N TRP A 152 7.98 2.60 -6.76
CA TRP A 152 7.91 3.97 -6.26
C TRP A 152 8.24 3.99 -4.79
N ARG A 153 9.08 4.92 -4.35
CA ARG A 153 9.39 5.15 -2.94
C ARG A 153 8.70 6.42 -2.47
N VAL A 154 8.05 6.33 -1.32
CA VAL A 154 7.40 7.46 -0.64
C VAL A 154 8.07 7.66 0.71
N ASN A 155 8.57 8.87 0.95
CA ASN A 155 9.08 9.31 2.25
C ASN A 155 8.08 10.26 2.87
N ALA A 156 7.61 9.96 4.08
CA ALA A 156 6.64 10.74 4.82
C ALA A 156 7.24 11.31 6.10
N HIS A 157 7.05 12.61 6.29
CA HIS A 157 7.52 13.38 7.44
C HIS A 157 6.38 14.24 7.96
N THR A 158 6.45 14.67 9.22
CA THR A 158 5.62 15.78 9.67
C THR A 158 6.11 17.10 9.05
N ALA A 159 5.28 18.14 9.06
CA ALA A 159 5.70 19.50 8.67
C ALA A 159 6.90 20.03 9.49
N ARG A 160 7.20 19.42 10.64
CA ARG A 160 8.38 19.71 11.47
C ARG A 160 9.63 18.90 11.09
N GLY A 161 9.53 18.06 10.05
CA GLY A 161 10.63 17.22 9.57
C GLY A 161 10.83 15.90 10.32
N GLU A 162 9.96 15.51 11.25
CA GLU A 162 10.04 14.22 11.94
C GLU A 162 9.63 13.10 10.98
N ARG A 163 10.42 12.05 10.89
CA ARG A 163 10.10 10.87 10.06
C ARG A 163 8.87 10.14 10.60
N VAL A 164 7.90 9.89 9.73
CA VAL A 164 6.67 9.17 10.04
C VAL A 164 6.74 7.73 9.54
N ALA A 165 7.03 7.58 8.27
CA ALA A 165 7.23 6.28 7.62
C ALA A 165 7.97 6.46 6.30
N GLU A 166 8.51 5.36 5.81
CA GLU A 166 8.97 5.21 4.43
C GLU A 166 8.32 3.96 3.85
N TYR A 167 7.89 4.00 2.60
CA TYR A 167 7.43 2.78 1.96
C TYR A 167 7.75 2.72 0.47
N THR A 168 7.83 1.50 -0.05
CA THR A 168 7.89 1.22 -1.48
C THR A 168 6.56 0.66 -1.97
N TYR A 169 6.19 1.04 -3.19
CA TYR A 169 4.99 0.60 -3.88
C TYR A 169 5.36 0.11 -5.27
N THR A 170 5.23 -1.19 -5.53
CA THR A 170 5.61 -1.83 -6.79
C THR A 170 4.38 -2.21 -7.58
N ILE A 171 4.40 -1.89 -8.87
CA ILE A 171 3.37 -2.26 -9.84
C ILE A 171 3.97 -3.12 -10.95
N ILE A 172 3.13 -3.90 -11.60
CA ILE A 172 3.46 -4.52 -12.88
C ILE A 172 3.16 -3.49 -13.97
N TRP A 173 4.21 -2.93 -14.54
CA TRP A 173 4.07 -1.91 -15.59
C TRP A 173 3.55 -2.49 -16.89
N ARG A 174 4.12 -3.61 -17.30
CA ARG A 174 3.69 -4.38 -18.47
C ARG A 174 3.83 -5.88 -18.20
N GLN A 175 2.83 -6.63 -18.56
CA GLN A 175 2.89 -8.09 -18.46
C GLN A 175 3.50 -8.69 -19.72
N ALA A 176 4.17 -9.83 -19.56
CA ALA A 176 4.57 -10.66 -20.68
C ALA A 176 3.36 -11.06 -21.52
N PRO A 177 3.48 -11.12 -22.86
CA PRO A 177 2.41 -11.64 -23.72
C PRO A 177 1.97 -13.03 -23.26
N ALA A 178 0.65 -13.26 -23.17
CA ALA A 178 0.09 -14.57 -22.89
C ALA A 178 0.48 -15.52 -24.04
N GLY A 179 1.40 -16.46 -23.80
CA GLY A 179 1.87 -17.41 -24.83
C GLY A 179 3.37 -17.61 -24.92
N GLY A 180 4.17 -16.80 -24.23
CA GLY A 180 5.57 -17.09 -24.03
C GLY A 180 5.70 -18.24 -23.03
N SER A 181 5.78 -19.48 -23.51
CA SER A 181 6.17 -20.62 -22.69
C SER A 181 7.56 -20.33 -22.14
N SER A 182 7.65 -19.80 -20.92
CA SER A 182 8.87 -19.95 -20.16
C SER A 182 9.03 -21.44 -19.94
N GLN A 183 9.83 -22.09 -20.80
CA GLN A 183 10.43 -23.34 -20.43
C GLN A 183 11.06 -23.09 -19.05
N SER A 184 10.46 -23.71 -18.06
CA SER A 184 11.06 -23.83 -16.75
C SER A 184 12.34 -24.63 -16.97
N SER A 185 13.46 -23.96 -17.27
CA SER A 185 14.76 -24.53 -17.00
C SER A 185 14.76 -24.80 -15.50
N GLY A 186 14.56 -26.05 -15.15
CA GLY A 186 14.69 -26.58 -13.82
C GLY A 186 16.11 -26.33 -13.32
N GLY A 187 16.37 -25.15 -12.88
CA GLY A 187 17.47 -24.82 -12.01
C GLY A 187 17.11 -25.38 -10.64
N ASN A 188 17.54 -26.61 -10.38
CA ASN A 188 17.60 -27.21 -9.07
C ASN A 188 18.63 -26.42 -8.24
N GLY A 189 18.31 -25.16 -7.93
CA GLY A 189 18.96 -24.40 -6.88
C GLY A 189 18.54 -25.07 -5.57
N LYS A 190 19.29 -26.08 -5.13
CA LYS A 190 19.30 -26.47 -3.72
C LYS A 190 19.54 -25.20 -2.94
N ALA A 191 18.48 -24.63 -2.33
CA ALA A 191 18.65 -23.76 -1.20
C ALA A 191 19.50 -24.57 -0.21
N GLN A 192 20.75 -24.15 -0.01
CA GLN A 192 21.50 -24.58 1.14
C GLN A 192 20.69 -24.13 2.34
N SER A 193 20.01 -25.07 2.95
CA SER A 193 19.48 -24.91 4.28
C SER A 193 20.71 -24.77 5.20
N SER A 194 21.15 -23.54 5.42
CA SER A 194 21.81 -23.24 6.68
C SER A 194 20.82 -23.71 7.74
N ALA A 195 21.26 -24.58 8.64
CA ALA A 195 20.46 -25.06 9.75
C ALA A 195 19.95 -23.84 10.52
N VAL A 196 18.73 -23.40 10.20
CA VAL A 196 18.01 -22.41 10.97
C VAL A 196 17.63 -23.14 12.25
N GLU A 197 18.20 -22.68 13.35
CA GLU A 197 17.80 -23.10 14.70
C GLU A 197 16.26 -23.04 14.76
N ALA A 198 15.65 -24.13 15.23
CA ALA A 198 14.19 -24.24 15.24
C ALA A 198 13.58 -23.01 15.91
N PRO A 199 12.58 -22.36 15.30
CA PRO A 199 12.05 -21.09 15.79
C PRO A 199 11.55 -21.25 17.22
N ARG A 200 12.09 -20.44 18.14
CA ARG A 200 11.68 -20.42 19.54
C ARG A 200 10.22 -19.96 19.59
N SER A 201 9.31 -20.86 19.96
CA SER A 201 7.87 -20.67 20.17
C SER A 201 7.16 -19.85 19.08
N ALA A 202 6.89 -20.48 17.93
CA ALA A 202 5.93 -19.95 16.98
C ALA A 202 4.50 -20.03 17.59
N GLY A 203 3.74 -18.91 17.54
CA GLY A 203 2.34 -18.85 17.98
C GLY A 203 1.43 -18.40 16.86
N PRO A 204 0.17 -18.90 16.80
CA PRO A 204 -0.78 -18.42 15.81
C PRO A 204 -1.15 -16.97 16.06
N LEU A 205 -1.41 -16.21 14.99
CA LEU A 205 -2.06 -14.90 15.06
C LEU A 205 -3.58 -15.11 15.14
N ALA A 206 -4.28 -14.16 15.76
CA ALA A 206 -5.74 -14.12 15.77
C ALA A 206 -6.25 -13.94 14.34
N ALA A 207 -6.95 -14.95 13.81
CA ALA A 207 -7.46 -14.92 12.46
C ALA A 207 -8.49 -13.77 12.27
N LEU A 208 -8.52 -13.20 11.07
CA LEU A 208 -9.42 -12.15 10.67
C LEU A 208 -10.19 -12.57 9.43
N THR A 209 -11.52 -12.48 9.45
CA THR A 209 -12.35 -12.70 8.27
C THR A 209 -13.16 -11.44 7.96
N LYS A 210 -13.18 -11.03 6.70
CA LYS A 210 -13.95 -9.88 6.19
C LYS A 210 -14.60 -10.20 4.85
N VAL A 211 -15.84 -9.77 4.68
CA VAL A 211 -16.51 -9.82 3.37
C VAL A 211 -16.13 -8.55 2.58
N GLU A 212 -15.47 -8.70 1.45
CA GLU A 212 -15.16 -7.59 0.58
C GLU A 212 -16.41 -7.14 -0.17
N THR A 213 -16.69 -5.83 -0.19
CA THR A 213 -17.86 -5.27 -0.88
C THR A 213 -17.43 -4.22 -1.91
N GLN A 214 -18.24 -4.04 -2.96
CA GLN A 214 -17.96 -2.98 -3.92
C GLN A 214 -18.02 -1.59 -3.28
N GLU A 215 -18.86 -1.43 -2.25
CA GLU A 215 -18.94 -0.19 -1.48
C GLU A 215 -17.63 0.12 -0.75
N ALA A 216 -17.06 -0.85 -0.02
CA ALA A 216 -15.78 -0.70 0.67
C ALA A 216 -14.63 -0.40 -0.34
N ILE A 217 -14.63 -1.09 -1.49
CA ILE A 217 -13.68 -0.81 -2.58
C ILE A 217 -13.81 0.63 -3.06
N ASN A 218 -15.04 1.12 -3.26
CA ASN A 218 -15.29 2.48 -3.70
C ASN A 218 -14.88 3.51 -2.63
N GLN A 219 -15.26 3.28 -1.37
CA GLN A 219 -14.89 4.15 -0.24
C GLN A 219 -13.37 4.27 -0.11
N TYR A 220 -12.65 3.14 -0.17
CA TYR A 220 -11.19 3.17 -0.14
C TYR A 220 -10.60 3.93 -1.34
N GLY A 221 -11.16 3.73 -2.52
CA GLY A 221 -10.77 4.45 -3.73
C GLY A 221 -10.96 5.96 -3.61
N GLU A 222 -12.04 6.42 -2.98
CA GLU A 222 -12.28 7.85 -2.73
C GLU A 222 -11.26 8.46 -1.75
N LEU A 223 -10.90 7.72 -0.69
CA LEU A 223 -9.95 8.18 0.31
C LEU A 223 -8.53 8.34 -0.23
N THR A 224 -8.11 7.46 -1.11
CA THR A 224 -6.76 7.49 -1.71
C THR A 224 -6.64 8.47 -2.88
N ARG A 225 -7.72 9.13 -3.23
CA ARG A 225 -7.75 10.09 -4.33
C ARG A 225 -7.12 11.42 -3.91
N VAL A 226 -5.96 11.70 -4.48
CA VAL A 226 -5.21 12.95 -4.22
C VAL A 226 -5.88 14.17 -4.83
N ARG A 227 -6.61 13.99 -5.94
CA ARG A 227 -7.30 15.04 -6.69
C ARG A 227 -8.67 14.54 -7.16
N PRO A 228 -9.60 15.40 -7.54
CA PRO A 228 -10.81 14.99 -8.25
C PRO A 228 -10.46 14.05 -9.40
N ARG A 229 -11.29 13.04 -9.63
CA ARG A 229 -11.04 12.06 -10.68
C ARG A 229 -10.95 12.75 -12.03
N LEU A 230 -9.78 12.73 -12.64
CA LEU A 230 -9.54 13.30 -13.96
C LEU A 230 -9.86 12.30 -15.07
N SER A 231 -9.70 11.00 -14.80
CA SER A 231 -10.13 9.94 -15.69
C SER A 231 -11.24 9.11 -15.07
N HIS A 232 -12.18 8.65 -15.90
CA HIS A 232 -13.25 7.75 -15.48
C HIS A 232 -12.78 6.29 -15.39
N HIS A 233 -11.57 5.99 -15.82
CA HIS A 233 -11.06 4.62 -15.94
C HIS A 233 -10.37 4.19 -14.64
N SER A 234 -10.94 3.22 -13.98
CA SER A 234 -10.41 2.66 -12.73
C SER A 234 -10.69 1.17 -12.64
N LEU A 235 -9.68 0.40 -12.33
CA LEU A 235 -9.80 -1.03 -12.02
C LEU A 235 -10.75 -1.33 -10.85
N HIS A 236 -11.04 -0.32 -10.04
CA HIS A 236 -11.72 -0.50 -8.76
C HIS A 236 -13.20 -0.15 -8.84
N SER A 237 -13.60 0.75 -9.74
CA SER A 237 -14.98 1.27 -9.81
C SER A 237 -15.57 1.37 -11.21
N ASP A 238 -14.75 1.33 -12.27
CA ASP A 238 -15.22 1.33 -13.66
C ASP A 238 -15.34 -0.12 -14.16
N VAL A 239 -16.56 -0.65 -14.12
CA VAL A 239 -16.85 -2.05 -14.49
C VAL A 239 -16.49 -2.33 -15.95
N GLU A 240 -16.76 -1.39 -16.85
CA GLU A 240 -16.50 -1.58 -18.30
C GLU A 240 -15.00 -1.60 -18.60
N PHE A 241 -14.25 -0.67 -18.00
CA PHE A 241 -12.81 -0.68 -18.10
C PHE A 241 -12.21 -1.94 -17.47
N ALA A 242 -12.58 -2.27 -16.24
CA ALA A 242 -12.06 -3.42 -15.52
C ALA A 242 -12.31 -4.76 -16.23
N ARG A 243 -13.45 -4.92 -16.93
CA ARG A 243 -13.78 -6.11 -17.72
C ARG A 243 -12.83 -6.32 -18.91
N ARG A 244 -12.34 -5.24 -19.52
CA ARG A 244 -11.41 -5.30 -20.65
C ARG A 244 -9.97 -5.56 -20.24
N THR A 245 -9.66 -5.45 -18.95
CA THR A 245 -8.34 -5.73 -18.44
C THR A 245 -8.14 -7.22 -18.11
N ILE A 246 -6.92 -7.59 -17.76
CA ILE A 246 -6.58 -8.94 -17.30
C ILE A 246 -7.42 -9.43 -16.11
N PHE A 247 -8.05 -8.50 -15.38
CA PHE A 247 -8.86 -8.85 -14.22
C PHE A 247 -10.27 -9.33 -14.60
N GLY A 248 -10.80 -8.94 -15.75
CA GLY A 248 -12.14 -9.32 -16.17
C GLY A 248 -13.27 -8.79 -15.26
N GLY A 249 -13.01 -7.78 -14.45
CA GLY A 249 -13.95 -7.14 -13.53
C GLY A 249 -13.23 -6.34 -12.44
N THR A 250 -14.02 -5.63 -11.62
CA THR A 250 -13.49 -4.78 -10.55
C THR A 250 -12.75 -5.59 -9.47
N VAL A 251 -11.73 -4.99 -8.90
CA VAL A 251 -10.89 -5.56 -7.85
C VAL A 251 -10.62 -4.53 -6.76
N ASN A 252 -10.30 -4.97 -5.54
CA ASN A 252 -9.89 -4.06 -4.48
C ASN A 252 -8.47 -3.50 -4.73
N MET A 253 -8.11 -2.46 -4.00
CA MET A 253 -6.73 -1.99 -3.95
C MET A 253 -5.90 -2.92 -3.06
N GLY A 254 -4.73 -3.40 -3.53
CA GLY A 254 -3.90 -4.31 -2.76
C GLY A 254 -3.50 -3.77 -1.39
N VAL A 255 -3.35 -2.45 -1.25
CA VAL A 255 -3.07 -1.80 0.04
C VAL A 255 -4.24 -1.85 1.03
N ALA A 256 -5.49 -2.02 0.57
CA ALA A 256 -6.64 -2.30 1.45
C ALA A 256 -6.53 -3.71 2.06
N THR A 257 -6.07 -4.70 1.29
CA THR A 257 -5.78 -6.04 1.82
C THR A 257 -4.59 -6.03 2.78
N ALA A 258 -3.58 -5.18 2.55
CA ALA A 258 -2.50 -4.97 3.51
C ALA A 258 -3.01 -4.45 4.87
N ALA A 259 -4.10 -3.65 4.89
CA ALA A 259 -4.74 -3.23 6.13
C ALA A 259 -5.33 -4.40 6.92
N TYR A 260 -5.88 -5.42 6.24
CA TYR A 260 -6.38 -6.62 6.91
C TYR A 260 -5.25 -7.44 7.54
N CYS A 261 -4.09 -7.49 6.88
CA CYS A 261 -2.89 -8.12 7.46
C CYS A 261 -2.39 -7.34 8.70
N SER A 262 -2.37 -6.01 8.64
CA SER A 262 -2.04 -5.16 9.80
C SER A 262 -2.98 -5.42 10.97
N GLU A 263 -4.30 -5.41 10.72
CA GLU A 263 -5.30 -5.65 11.75
C GLU A 263 -5.18 -7.05 12.40
N THR A 264 -4.83 -8.07 11.60
CA THR A 264 -4.56 -9.43 12.12
C THR A 264 -3.42 -9.43 13.14
N ILE A 265 -2.36 -8.67 12.89
CA ILE A 265 -1.23 -8.48 13.81
C ILE A 265 -1.69 -7.71 15.07
N GLU A 266 -2.44 -6.63 14.86
CA GLU A 266 -2.93 -5.76 15.93
C GLU A 266 -3.88 -6.48 16.90
N ARG A 267 -4.71 -7.39 16.40
CA ARG A 267 -5.59 -8.23 17.23
C ARG A 267 -4.82 -9.14 18.19
N THR A 268 -3.57 -9.47 17.86
CA THR A 268 -2.71 -10.33 18.68
C THR A 268 -1.80 -9.53 19.61
N TYR A 269 -1.21 -8.45 19.11
CA TYR A 269 -0.15 -7.70 19.80
C TYR A 269 -0.52 -6.26 20.15
N GLY A 270 -1.71 -5.82 19.77
CA GLY A 270 -2.14 -4.44 19.89
C GLY A 270 -1.58 -3.53 18.77
N PRO A 271 -2.18 -2.35 18.58
CA PRO A 271 -1.85 -1.44 17.47
C PRO A 271 -0.43 -0.86 17.56
N GLY A 272 0.19 -0.88 18.73
CA GLY A 272 1.55 -0.40 18.94
C GLY A 272 2.64 -1.24 18.28
N ALA A 273 2.38 -2.51 18.03
CA ALA A 273 3.39 -3.45 17.56
C ALA A 273 4.01 -3.08 16.20
N LEU A 274 3.24 -2.43 15.33
CA LEU A 274 3.69 -1.92 14.03
C LEU A 274 4.11 -0.44 14.06
N LEU A 275 3.75 0.33 15.08
CA LEU A 275 3.97 1.77 15.16
C LEU A 275 5.25 2.15 15.92
N GLN A 276 6.28 1.33 15.83
CA GLN A 276 7.57 1.51 16.50
C GLN A 276 8.69 1.60 15.46
N PRO A 277 9.77 2.35 15.78
CA PRO A 277 10.98 2.33 14.96
C PRO A 277 11.52 0.91 14.79
N GLY A 278 11.74 0.51 13.54
CA GLY A 278 12.20 -0.83 13.19
C GLY A 278 11.07 -1.84 12.94
N ALA A 279 9.81 -1.47 13.13
CA ALA A 279 8.68 -2.26 12.65
C ALA A 279 8.52 -2.12 11.13
N ARG A 280 8.09 -3.20 10.49
CA ARG A 280 7.94 -3.32 9.04
C ARG A 280 6.74 -4.19 8.70
N LEU A 281 6.08 -3.87 7.58
CA LEU A 281 5.05 -4.71 6.96
C LEU A 281 5.30 -4.76 5.46
N GLU A 282 5.44 -5.95 4.89
CA GLU A 282 5.40 -6.17 3.44
C GLU A 282 4.14 -6.98 3.09
N TYR A 283 3.40 -6.54 2.07
CA TYR A 283 2.29 -7.30 1.49
C TYR A 283 2.49 -7.48 -0.01
N LYS A 284 2.31 -8.70 -0.50
CA LYS A 284 2.37 -9.09 -1.91
C LYS A 284 1.01 -9.59 -2.36
N GLY A 285 0.43 -8.96 -3.38
CA GLY A 285 -0.75 -9.45 -4.07
C GLY A 285 -0.38 -10.63 -5.00
N ILE A 286 -1.15 -11.72 -4.91
CA ILE A 286 -0.97 -12.93 -5.74
C ILE A 286 -2.14 -13.09 -6.70
N ARG A 287 -3.35 -12.91 -6.20
CA ARG A 287 -4.58 -12.90 -6.98
C ARG A 287 -5.48 -11.75 -6.57
N PRO A 288 -6.31 -11.25 -7.49
CA PRO A 288 -7.20 -10.13 -7.19
C PRO A 288 -8.23 -10.53 -6.11
N VAL A 289 -8.49 -9.62 -5.20
CA VAL A 289 -9.61 -9.67 -4.26
C VAL A 289 -10.77 -8.92 -4.91
N ARG A 290 -11.97 -9.50 -4.89
CA ARG A 290 -13.17 -8.99 -5.56
C ARG A 290 -14.30 -8.72 -4.58
N ALA A 291 -15.22 -7.86 -4.97
CA ALA A 291 -16.48 -7.74 -4.27
C ALA A 291 -17.20 -9.10 -4.20
N GLY A 292 -17.79 -9.41 -3.06
CA GLY A 292 -18.42 -10.68 -2.75
C GLY A 292 -17.48 -11.76 -2.20
N TYR A 293 -16.17 -11.52 -2.15
CA TYR A 293 -15.25 -12.47 -1.52
C TYR A 293 -15.29 -12.35 0.01
N GLU A 294 -15.34 -13.49 0.67
CA GLU A 294 -15.01 -13.61 2.08
C GLU A 294 -13.50 -13.85 2.19
N ILE A 295 -12.79 -12.88 2.73
CA ILE A 295 -11.34 -12.89 2.84
C ILE A 295 -10.95 -13.27 4.26
N THR A 296 -10.21 -14.36 4.41
CA THR A 296 -9.64 -14.79 5.69
C THR A 296 -8.12 -14.58 5.67
N VAL A 297 -7.63 -13.85 6.68
CA VAL A 297 -6.21 -13.67 6.96
C VAL A 297 -5.85 -14.56 8.14
N THR A 298 -4.85 -15.41 7.95
CA THR A 298 -4.27 -16.26 8.99
C THR A 298 -2.76 -16.08 9.01
N GLY A 299 -2.13 -16.44 10.11
CA GLY A 299 -0.67 -16.35 10.18
C GLY A 299 -0.11 -16.88 11.48
N SER A 300 1.20 -16.79 11.59
CA SER A 300 1.98 -17.13 12.78
C SER A 300 3.06 -16.11 13.02
N SER A 301 3.56 -16.08 14.26
CA SER A 301 4.70 -15.24 14.63
C SER A 301 5.72 -16.07 15.42
N HIS A 302 6.99 -15.73 15.28
CA HIS A 302 8.07 -16.32 16.03
C HIS A 302 9.03 -15.24 16.56
N GLN A 303 9.73 -15.56 17.65
CA GLN A 303 10.73 -14.67 18.22
C GLN A 303 11.96 -14.60 17.30
N ALA A 304 12.32 -13.41 16.85
CA ALA A 304 13.48 -13.19 15.97
C ALA A 304 14.69 -12.68 16.75
N ALA A 305 14.48 -11.72 17.65
CA ALA A 305 15.49 -11.13 18.53
C ALA A 305 14.79 -10.55 19.77
N ASP A 306 15.58 -9.99 20.70
CA ASP A 306 15.02 -9.30 21.86
C ASP A 306 14.01 -8.22 21.41
N HIS A 307 12.80 -8.27 21.96
CA HIS A 307 11.70 -7.37 21.67
C HIS A 307 11.23 -7.35 20.21
N ARG A 308 11.68 -8.30 19.35
CA ARG A 308 11.25 -8.38 17.95
C ARG A 308 10.67 -9.74 17.63
N ARG A 309 9.59 -9.73 16.86
CA ARG A 309 8.98 -10.94 16.30
C ARG A 309 8.83 -10.78 14.80
N GLU A 310 9.03 -11.88 14.08
CA GLU A 310 8.68 -11.98 12.67
C GLU A 310 7.31 -12.63 12.56
N CYS A 311 6.45 -12.07 11.70
CA CYS A 311 5.14 -12.58 11.40
C CYS A 311 5.07 -12.97 9.94
N GLU A 312 4.41 -14.11 9.67
CA GLU A 312 4.08 -14.57 8.33
C GLU A 312 2.57 -14.74 8.23
N LEU A 313 1.96 -14.14 7.20
CA LEU A 313 0.53 -14.16 7.01
C LEU A 313 0.17 -14.60 5.59
N SER A 314 -0.96 -15.26 5.47
CA SER A 314 -1.57 -15.64 4.21
C SER A 314 -3.02 -15.17 4.15
N VAL A 315 -3.43 -14.74 2.97
CA VAL A 315 -4.75 -14.20 2.67
C VAL A 315 -5.45 -15.14 1.70
N HIS A 316 -6.57 -15.71 2.10
CA HIS A 316 -7.34 -16.64 1.27
C HIS A 316 -8.77 -16.12 1.08
N ASN A 317 -9.38 -16.45 -0.07
CA ASN A 317 -10.81 -16.27 -0.25
C ASN A 317 -11.58 -17.48 0.31
N GLN A 318 -12.92 -17.42 0.26
CA GLN A 318 -13.82 -18.48 0.73
C GLN A 318 -13.59 -19.86 0.09
N ASP A 319 -12.98 -19.91 -1.08
CA ASP A 319 -12.64 -21.14 -1.81
C ASP A 319 -11.28 -21.71 -1.44
N GLY A 320 -10.58 -21.10 -0.47
CA GLY A 320 -9.22 -21.45 -0.10
C GLY A 320 -8.16 -20.98 -1.09
N THR A 321 -8.53 -20.13 -2.06
CA THR A 321 -7.58 -19.61 -3.04
C THR A 321 -6.69 -18.54 -2.39
N LEU A 322 -5.36 -18.69 -2.51
CA LEU A 322 -4.39 -17.74 -2.00
C LEU A 322 -4.44 -16.43 -2.81
N CYS A 323 -4.85 -15.33 -2.16
CA CYS A 323 -4.96 -14.00 -2.73
C CYS A 323 -3.72 -13.13 -2.46
N GLY A 324 -3.02 -13.37 -1.35
CA GLY A 324 -1.82 -12.62 -1.00
C GLY A 324 -1.06 -13.22 0.16
N VAL A 325 0.14 -12.71 0.37
CA VAL A 325 0.98 -13.04 1.53
C VAL A 325 1.55 -11.77 2.15
N ALA A 326 1.76 -11.79 3.45
CA ALA A 326 2.46 -10.70 4.13
C ALA A 326 3.55 -11.23 5.05
N THR A 327 4.59 -10.43 5.23
CA THR A 327 5.57 -10.60 6.28
C THR A 327 5.68 -9.32 7.09
N ALA A 328 5.88 -9.42 8.38
CA ALA A 328 6.08 -8.25 9.22
C ALA A 328 7.13 -8.51 10.29
N THR A 329 7.92 -7.49 10.57
CA THR A 329 8.72 -7.38 11.78
C THR A 329 7.98 -6.47 12.75
N ILE A 330 7.67 -6.94 13.93
CA ILE A 330 7.01 -6.16 14.97
C ILE A 330 7.92 -5.97 16.18
N VAL A 331 7.66 -4.92 16.94
CA VAL A 331 8.34 -4.61 18.21
C VAL A 331 7.36 -4.82 19.35
N VAL A 332 7.66 -5.67 20.31
CA VAL A 332 6.80 -6.09 21.44
C VAL A 332 7.52 -5.96 22.76
#